data_56f06a183ad3d207e4cee26b507093a0
#
_entry.id   56f06a183ad3d207e4cee26b507093a0
#
_cell.length_a   1.000
_cell.length_b   1.000
_cell.length_c   1.000
_cell.angle_alpha   90.00
_cell.angle_beta   90.00
_cell.angle_gamma   90.00
#
_symmetry.space_group_name_H-M   'P 1'
#
loop_
_entity.id
_entity.type
_entity.pdbx_description
1 polymer ?
#
loop_
_entity_poly.entity_id
_entity_poly.type
_entity_poly.pdbx_seq_one_letter_code
_entity_poly.pdbx_strand_id
1 'polypeptide(L)'
;MRGYPALGFDPAPGATERVGALAADLASVATELGSARQALTSIGHSGGIWQGDAAEAFRDKLGELPDYLDKANRSLGDAARTLDQWSADLASMQATAAQYEAETAQRLQRLRAAESDPDLALAGQTFPRRGLAGPRASPL
;
A
#
# COMPACT_ATOMS: atom_id res chain seq x y z
N MET A 1 -13.68 -1.68 -8.20
CA MET A 1 -13.80 -1.92 -6.75
C MET A 1 -13.68 -3.41 -6.50
N ARG A 2 -12.68 -3.84 -5.77
CA ARG A 2 -12.66 -5.20 -5.24
C ARG A 2 -13.73 -5.26 -4.14
N GLY A 3 -14.77 -6.04 -4.35
CA GLY A 3 -15.80 -6.22 -3.35
C GLY A 3 -15.36 -7.25 -2.31
N TYR A 4 -15.51 -6.91 -1.04
CA TYR A 4 -15.31 -7.82 0.10
C TYR A 4 -16.66 -8.04 0.79
N PRO A 5 -17.60 -8.80 0.17
CA PRO A 5 -18.96 -8.92 0.66
C PRO A 5 -19.05 -9.65 2.02
N ALA A 6 -18.12 -10.56 2.33
CA ALA A 6 -18.10 -11.26 3.62
C ALA A 6 -17.53 -10.39 4.75
N LEU A 7 -16.54 -9.55 4.47
CA LEU A 7 -15.99 -8.60 5.43
C LEU A 7 -16.87 -7.34 5.58
N GLY A 8 -17.59 -6.96 4.54
CA GLY A 8 -18.46 -5.79 4.52
C GLY A 8 -17.74 -4.44 4.33
N PHE A 9 -16.44 -4.43 4.18
CA PHE A 9 -15.62 -3.24 3.91
C PHE A 9 -14.34 -3.62 3.16
N ASP A 10 -13.68 -2.63 2.54
CA ASP A 10 -12.36 -2.81 1.93
C ASP A 10 -11.27 -2.49 2.96
N PRO A 11 -10.51 -3.49 3.46
CA PRO A 11 -9.48 -3.28 4.49
C PRO A 11 -8.16 -2.72 3.94
N ALA A 12 -7.96 -2.74 2.63
CA ALA A 12 -6.74 -2.28 1.97
C ALA A 12 -7.05 -1.48 0.70
N PRO A 13 -7.71 -0.32 0.82
CA PRO A 13 -8.09 0.49 -0.33
C PRO A 13 -6.86 1.08 -1.02
N GLY A 14 -6.90 1.17 -2.34
CA GLY A 14 -5.87 1.78 -3.15
C GLY A 14 -5.62 1.05 -4.47
N ALA A 15 -4.94 1.74 -5.37
CA ALA A 15 -4.57 1.21 -6.69
C ALA A 15 -3.05 1.03 -6.76
N THR A 16 -2.56 -0.17 -6.49
CA THR A 16 -1.13 -0.53 -6.54
C THR A 16 -0.49 -0.15 -7.85
N GLU A 17 -1.18 -0.35 -8.98
CA GLU A 17 -0.71 -0.02 -10.31
C GLU A 17 -0.45 1.48 -10.48
N ARG A 18 -1.31 2.34 -9.91
CA ARG A 18 -1.14 3.79 -9.97
C ARG A 18 0.03 4.27 -9.11
N VAL A 19 0.21 3.67 -7.95
CA VAL A 19 1.36 3.97 -7.08
C VAL A 19 2.66 3.55 -7.75
N GLY A 20 2.70 2.36 -8.33
CA GLY A 20 3.85 1.87 -9.08
C GLY A 20 4.17 2.73 -10.33
N ALA A 21 3.16 3.18 -11.07
CA ALA A 21 3.34 4.07 -12.19
C ALA A 21 3.93 5.43 -11.76
N LEU A 22 3.43 6.01 -10.67
CA LEU A 22 3.98 7.25 -10.12
C LEU A 22 5.43 7.07 -9.66
N ALA A 23 5.76 5.95 -9.04
CA ALA A 23 7.15 5.63 -8.66
C ALA A 23 8.07 5.58 -9.90
N ALA A 24 7.62 4.94 -10.98
CA ALA A 24 8.36 4.87 -12.23
C ALA A 24 8.55 6.25 -12.88
N ASP A 25 7.53 7.10 -12.88
CA ASP A 25 7.61 8.46 -13.39
C ASP A 25 8.62 9.30 -12.60
N LEU A 26 8.60 9.23 -11.27
CA LEU A 26 9.58 9.93 -10.43
C LEU A 26 11.01 9.43 -10.66
N ALA A 27 11.19 8.12 -10.82
CA ALA A 27 12.50 7.54 -11.13
C ALA A 27 13.02 8.03 -12.49
N SER A 28 12.14 8.14 -13.48
CA SER A 28 12.48 8.67 -14.82
C SER A 28 12.93 10.12 -14.74
N VAL A 29 12.18 10.97 -14.05
CA VAL A 29 12.55 12.38 -13.85
C VAL A 29 13.87 12.51 -13.08
N ALA A 30 14.09 11.69 -12.04
CA ALA A 30 15.36 11.65 -11.33
C ALA A 30 16.53 11.33 -12.26
N THR A 31 16.37 10.37 -13.16
CA THR A 31 17.40 10.00 -14.14
C THR A 31 17.69 11.15 -15.12
N GLU A 32 16.65 11.84 -15.59
CA GLU A 32 16.80 13.01 -16.47
C GLU A 32 17.55 14.15 -15.78
N LEU A 33 17.26 14.42 -14.50
CA LEU A 33 17.99 15.41 -13.71
C LEU A 33 19.46 15.04 -13.52
N GLY A 34 19.76 13.77 -13.31
CA GLY A 34 21.13 13.26 -13.26
C GLY A 34 21.88 13.47 -14.58
N SER A 35 21.24 13.20 -15.70
CA SER A 35 21.79 13.43 -17.03
C SER A 35 22.04 14.91 -17.31
N ALA A 36 21.10 15.78 -16.95
CA ALA A 36 21.23 17.22 -17.07
C ALA A 36 22.41 17.74 -16.23
N ARG A 37 22.55 17.24 -14.99
CA ARG A 37 23.71 17.56 -14.15
C ARG A 37 25.03 17.19 -14.80
N GLN A 38 25.12 15.97 -15.36
CA GLN A 38 26.32 15.50 -16.05
C GLN A 38 26.66 16.38 -17.27
N ALA A 39 25.66 16.74 -18.07
CA ALA A 39 25.82 17.60 -19.22
C ALA A 39 26.36 19.00 -18.81
N LEU A 40 25.79 19.60 -17.77
CA LEU A 40 26.25 20.89 -17.26
C LEU A 40 27.68 20.82 -16.71
N THR A 41 28.00 19.76 -15.97
CA THR A 41 29.35 19.53 -15.46
C THR A 41 30.35 19.37 -16.62
N SER A 42 29.99 18.63 -17.68
CA SER A 42 30.85 18.46 -18.86
C SER A 42 31.10 19.78 -19.59
N ILE A 43 30.09 20.62 -19.76
CA ILE A 43 30.23 21.95 -20.36
C ILE A 43 31.16 22.82 -19.52
N GLY A 44 31.02 22.77 -18.20
CA GLY A 44 31.91 23.53 -17.29
C GLY A 44 33.38 23.06 -17.29
N HIS A 45 33.62 21.80 -17.67
CA HIS A 45 34.97 21.18 -17.70
C HIS A 45 35.55 21.01 -19.11
N SER A 46 34.84 21.41 -20.15
CA SER A 46 35.35 21.37 -21.53
C SER A 46 36.51 22.38 -21.69
N GLY A 47 37.64 22.07 -21.03
CA GLY A 47 38.82 22.88 -21.04
C GLY A 47 39.36 23.07 -22.44
N GLY A 48 39.48 24.33 -22.87
CA GLY A 48 40.22 24.71 -24.05
C GLY A 48 39.43 25.16 -25.25
N ILE A 49 38.15 24.79 -25.36
CA ILE A 49 37.32 25.23 -26.50
C ILE A 49 36.62 26.59 -26.22
N TRP A 50 36.34 26.84 -24.95
CA TRP A 50 35.69 28.07 -24.50
C TRP A 50 36.46 28.72 -23.36
N GLN A 51 37.19 29.78 -23.71
CA GLN A 51 38.03 30.54 -22.78
C GLN A 51 37.67 32.00 -22.78
N GLY A 52 38.03 32.73 -21.69
CA GLY A 52 37.82 34.15 -21.54
C GLY A 52 36.73 34.52 -20.55
N ASP A 53 36.50 35.82 -20.38
CA ASP A 53 35.64 36.40 -19.34
C ASP A 53 34.21 35.87 -19.42
N ALA A 54 33.70 35.63 -20.65
CA ALA A 54 32.36 35.07 -20.84
C ALA A 54 32.24 33.63 -20.35
N ALA A 55 33.26 32.80 -20.53
CA ALA A 55 33.32 31.43 -20.03
C ALA A 55 33.40 31.37 -18.52
N GLU A 56 34.15 32.28 -17.89
CA GLU A 56 34.22 32.39 -16.44
C GLU A 56 32.89 32.86 -15.86
N ALA A 57 32.29 33.91 -16.42
CA ALA A 57 30.95 34.37 -15.99
C ALA A 57 29.88 33.31 -16.12
N PHE A 58 29.96 32.48 -17.15
CA PHE A 58 29.04 31.36 -17.33
C PHE A 58 29.26 30.28 -16.25
N ARG A 59 30.51 29.91 -15.96
CA ARG A 59 30.83 28.95 -14.90
C ARG A 59 30.39 29.46 -13.53
N ASP A 60 30.57 30.73 -13.23
CA ASP A 60 30.12 31.35 -11.99
C ASP A 60 28.60 31.31 -11.87
N LYS A 61 27.87 31.56 -12.96
CA LYS A 61 26.39 31.47 -13.01
C LYS A 61 25.89 30.04 -12.89
N LEU A 62 26.63 29.08 -13.42
CA LEU A 62 26.32 27.66 -13.29
C LEU A 62 26.63 27.10 -11.91
N GLY A 63 27.53 27.76 -11.13
CA GLY A 63 28.24 27.25 -9.96
C GLY A 63 27.40 26.35 -9.02
N GLU A 64 26.24 26.79 -8.61
CA GLU A 64 25.37 26.05 -7.70
C GLU A 64 24.33 25.14 -8.36
N LEU A 65 24.06 25.33 -9.65
CA LEU A 65 23.00 24.60 -10.36
C LEU A 65 23.22 23.08 -10.39
N PRO A 66 24.43 22.55 -10.63
CA PRO A 66 24.70 21.12 -10.55
C PRO A 66 24.36 20.52 -9.19
N ASP A 67 24.63 21.24 -8.11
CA ASP A 67 24.32 20.77 -6.74
C ASP A 67 22.82 20.74 -6.48
N TYR A 68 22.06 21.71 -6.98
CA TYR A 68 20.60 21.70 -6.91
C TYR A 68 20.01 20.54 -7.70
N LEU A 69 20.53 20.26 -8.90
CA LEU A 69 20.11 19.11 -9.70
C LEU A 69 20.43 17.77 -9.02
N ASP A 70 21.58 17.67 -8.37
CA ASP A 70 21.96 16.48 -7.60
C ASP A 70 21.01 16.25 -6.42
N LYS A 71 20.70 17.31 -5.66
CA LYS A 71 19.73 17.23 -4.56
C LYS A 71 18.35 16.82 -5.06
N ALA A 72 17.88 17.41 -6.14
CA ALA A 72 16.59 17.06 -6.74
C ALA A 72 16.58 15.61 -7.24
N ASN A 73 17.64 15.17 -7.91
CA ASN A 73 17.80 13.78 -8.35
C ASN A 73 17.68 12.80 -7.16
N ARG A 74 18.40 13.06 -6.07
CA ARG A 74 18.37 12.21 -4.88
C ARG A 74 17.00 12.20 -4.24
N SER A 75 16.39 13.37 -4.04
CA SER A 75 15.06 13.48 -3.40
C SER A 75 13.97 12.74 -4.20
N LEU A 76 13.98 12.91 -5.52
CA LEU A 76 13.01 12.19 -6.39
C LEU A 76 13.29 10.70 -6.46
N GLY A 77 14.57 10.29 -6.45
CA GLY A 77 14.94 8.89 -6.38
C GLY A 77 14.53 8.24 -5.06
N ASP A 78 14.66 8.94 -3.94
CA ASP A 78 14.21 8.47 -2.62
C ASP A 78 12.68 8.36 -2.58
N ALA A 79 11.97 9.34 -3.10
CA ALA A 79 10.52 9.31 -3.22
C ALA A 79 10.04 8.16 -4.10
N ALA A 80 10.70 7.93 -5.23
CA ALA A 80 10.39 6.80 -6.12
C ALA A 80 10.55 5.46 -5.41
N ARG A 81 11.64 5.25 -4.69
CA ARG A 81 11.86 4.01 -3.92
C ARG A 81 10.82 3.83 -2.81
N THR A 82 10.45 4.89 -2.11
CA THR A 82 9.43 4.84 -1.07
C THR A 82 8.06 4.46 -1.64
N LEU A 83 7.68 5.03 -2.78
CA LEU A 83 6.43 4.68 -3.44
C LEU A 83 6.43 3.26 -4.02
N ASP A 84 7.56 2.81 -4.54
CA ASP A 84 7.71 1.43 -5.04
C ASP A 84 7.54 0.42 -3.89
N GLN A 85 8.19 0.66 -2.75
CA GLN A 85 8.00 -0.14 -1.54
C GLN A 85 6.55 -0.11 -1.07
N TRP A 86 5.93 1.06 -1.05
CA TRP A 86 4.51 1.19 -0.68
C TRP A 86 3.59 0.42 -1.62
N SER A 87 3.86 0.44 -2.92
CA SER A 87 3.11 -0.35 -3.91
C SER A 87 3.17 -1.86 -3.61
N ALA A 88 4.36 -2.36 -3.26
CA ALA A 88 4.55 -3.76 -2.88
C ALA A 88 3.84 -4.11 -1.56
N ASP A 89 3.93 -3.24 -0.56
CA ASP A 89 3.27 -3.43 0.73
C ASP A 89 1.74 -3.43 0.59
N LEU A 90 1.20 -2.51 -0.22
CA LEU A 90 -0.22 -2.44 -0.51
C LEU A 90 -0.71 -3.70 -1.26
N ALA A 91 0.07 -4.21 -2.20
CA ALA A 91 -0.25 -5.47 -2.90
C ALA A 91 -0.29 -6.65 -1.92
N SER A 92 0.65 -6.72 -0.98
CA SER A 92 0.68 -7.73 0.07
C SER A 92 -0.54 -7.63 1.00
N MET A 93 -0.89 -6.43 1.44
CA MET A 93 -2.07 -6.19 2.27
C MET A 93 -3.36 -6.56 1.54
N GLN A 94 -3.48 -6.27 0.25
CA GLN A 94 -4.63 -6.66 -0.57
C GLN A 94 -4.74 -8.17 -0.75
N ALA A 95 -3.62 -8.88 -0.88
CA ALA A 95 -3.60 -10.34 -0.93
C ALA A 95 -4.08 -10.95 0.40
N THR A 96 -3.62 -10.42 1.52
CA THR A 96 -4.07 -10.81 2.86
C THR A 96 -5.55 -10.54 3.08
N ALA A 97 -6.04 -9.38 2.64
CA ALA A 97 -7.46 -9.04 2.70
C ALA A 97 -8.33 -10.01 1.90
N ALA A 98 -7.88 -10.41 0.71
CA ALA A 98 -8.57 -11.40 -0.11
C ALA A 98 -8.62 -12.79 0.55
N GLN A 99 -7.56 -13.16 1.26
CA GLN A 99 -7.53 -14.39 2.04
C GLN A 99 -8.56 -14.36 3.18
N TYR A 100 -8.60 -13.29 3.98
CA TYR A 100 -9.58 -13.14 5.05
C TYR A 100 -11.02 -13.10 4.53
N GLU A 101 -11.26 -12.50 3.38
CA GLU A 101 -12.56 -12.53 2.72
C GLU A 101 -12.99 -13.97 2.42
N ALA A 102 -12.10 -14.78 1.82
CA ALA A 102 -12.37 -16.17 1.51
C ALA A 102 -12.64 -17.01 2.76
N GLU A 103 -11.83 -16.84 3.79
CA GLU A 103 -12.03 -17.55 5.07
C GLU A 103 -13.35 -17.16 5.74
N THR A 104 -13.69 -15.88 5.75
CA THR A 104 -14.94 -15.37 6.33
C THR A 104 -16.14 -15.89 5.55
N ALA A 105 -16.07 -15.88 4.22
CA ALA A 105 -17.12 -16.45 3.37
C ALA A 105 -17.38 -17.94 3.66
N GLN A 106 -16.31 -18.72 3.83
CA GLN A 106 -16.43 -20.14 4.20
C GLN A 106 -17.07 -20.34 5.58
N ARG A 107 -16.69 -19.53 6.57
CA ARG A 107 -17.28 -19.57 7.90
C ARG A 107 -18.75 -19.21 7.90
N LEU A 108 -19.14 -18.19 7.13
CA LEU A 108 -20.55 -17.83 6.95
C LEU A 108 -21.36 -18.94 6.27
N GLN A 109 -20.79 -19.63 5.29
CA GLN A 109 -21.46 -20.79 4.66
C GLN A 109 -21.66 -21.93 5.66
N ARG A 110 -20.65 -22.24 6.49
CA ARG A 110 -20.78 -23.29 7.52
C ARG A 110 -21.83 -22.91 8.57
N LEU A 111 -21.86 -21.64 8.97
CA LEU A 111 -22.88 -21.15 9.91
C LEU A 111 -24.28 -21.34 9.35
N ARG A 112 -24.52 -20.90 8.11
CA ARG A 112 -25.82 -21.06 7.43
C ARG A 112 -26.22 -22.52 7.27
N ALA A 113 -25.26 -23.39 6.96
CA ALA A 113 -25.51 -24.84 6.88
C ALA A 113 -25.89 -25.41 8.25
N ALA A 114 -25.21 -25.00 9.33
CA ALA A 114 -25.54 -25.42 10.69
C ALA A 114 -26.91 -24.90 11.15
N GLU A 115 -27.24 -23.66 10.83
CA GLU A 115 -28.56 -23.06 11.14
C GLU A 115 -29.71 -23.75 10.41
N SER A 116 -29.44 -24.30 9.22
CA SER A 116 -30.39 -25.02 8.40
C SER A 116 -30.45 -26.53 8.70
N ASP A 117 -29.63 -27.03 9.64
CA ASP A 117 -29.56 -28.43 9.98
C ASP A 117 -30.81 -28.84 10.78
N PRO A 118 -31.66 -29.78 10.26
CA PRO A 118 -32.86 -30.22 10.96
C PRO A 118 -32.58 -30.92 12.28
N ASP A 119 -31.41 -31.55 12.43
CA ASP A 119 -31.01 -32.21 13.69
C ASP A 119 -30.74 -31.21 14.81
N LEU A 120 -30.22 -30.03 14.47
CA LEU A 120 -30.01 -28.95 15.43
C LEU A 120 -31.33 -28.36 15.93
N ALA A 121 -32.32 -28.23 15.03
CA ALA A 121 -33.69 -27.79 15.36
C ALA A 121 -34.39 -28.80 16.29
N LEU A 122 -34.18 -30.10 16.08
CA LEU A 122 -34.70 -31.17 16.95
C LEU A 122 -34.01 -31.17 18.32
N ALA A 123 -32.69 -30.93 18.39
CA ALA A 123 -31.97 -30.87 19.68
C ALA A 123 -32.48 -29.74 20.57
N GLY A 124 -32.88 -28.60 20.00
CA GLY A 124 -33.49 -27.49 20.72
C GLY A 124 -34.87 -27.81 21.32
N GLN A 125 -35.61 -28.75 20.70
CA GLN A 125 -36.91 -29.20 21.17
C GLN A 125 -36.81 -30.32 22.19
N THR A 126 -35.75 -31.13 22.17
CA THR A 126 -35.57 -32.32 23.00
C THR A 126 -35.09 -32.03 24.42
N PHE A 127 -34.56 -30.83 24.65
CA PHE A 127 -34.19 -30.36 25.98
C PHE A 127 -35.08 -29.19 26.43
N PRO A 128 -36.33 -29.44 26.81
CA PRO A 128 -37.11 -28.41 27.47
C PRO A 128 -36.37 -28.00 28.74
N ARG A 129 -36.17 -26.71 28.97
CA ARG A 129 -35.62 -26.20 30.20
C ARG A 129 -36.40 -26.83 31.36
N ARG A 130 -35.80 -27.79 32.05
CA ARG A 130 -36.31 -28.23 33.33
C ARG A 130 -36.28 -27.00 34.24
N GLY A 131 -37.44 -26.43 34.47
CA GLY A 131 -37.59 -25.42 35.49
C GLY A 131 -37.05 -26.02 36.79
N LEU A 132 -36.11 -25.34 37.38
CA LEU A 132 -35.70 -25.59 38.77
C LEU A 132 -36.93 -25.38 39.63
N ALA A 133 -37.68 -26.48 39.87
CA ALA A 133 -38.68 -26.49 40.91
C ALA A 133 -37.88 -26.38 42.25
N GLY A 134 -37.96 -25.21 42.84
CA GLY A 134 -37.44 -24.97 44.16
C GLY A 134 -38.03 -25.93 45.19
N PRO A 135 -37.32 -26.27 46.28
CA PRO A 135 -37.82 -27.20 47.29
C PRO A 135 -39.11 -26.67 47.89
N ARG A 136 -40.18 -27.49 47.84
CA ARG A 136 -41.42 -27.21 48.56
C ARG A 136 -41.10 -27.28 50.06
N ALA A 137 -41.24 -26.16 50.72
CA ALA A 137 -41.28 -26.13 52.17
C ALA A 137 -42.52 -26.89 52.65
N SER A 138 -42.29 -27.92 53.45
CA SER A 138 -43.37 -28.65 54.16
C SER A 138 -43.89 -27.79 55.31
N PRO A 139 -45.20 -27.62 55.47
CA PRO A 139 -45.76 -27.01 56.67
C PRO A 139 -45.80 -28.05 57.85
N LEU A 140 -45.39 -27.59 59.00
CA LEU A 140 -45.70 -28.21 60.29
C LEU A 140 -47.12 -27.82 60.66
#